data_f968adc8585649e9689bc85cbb16a372
#
_entry.id   f968adc8585649e9689bc85cbb16a372
#
_cell.length_a   1.000
_cell.length_b   1.000
_cell.length_c   1.000
_cell.angle_alpha   90.00
_cell.angle_beta   90.00
_cell.angle_gamma   90.00
#
_symmetry.space_group_name_H-M   'P 1'
#
loop_
_entity.id
_entity.type
_entity.pdbx_description
1 polymer ?
#
loop_
_entity_poly.entity_id
_entity_poly.type
_entity_poly.pdbx_seq_one_letter_code
_entity_poly.pdbx_strand_id
1 'polypeptide(L)'
;MIFLISFFFTITFSTNIHLSGIAQLENVSNTKDKTSEQSEETFQTVKPFFFLFITELSAFNVTEFPPDDFSLKILEVNQNDNVTVYFYNMEAPTGDRHSFTINAPYDVNLDLGQGKNGSASFVAKDPGIFRYYCEYHEPTMSGQLVVIPKG
;
A
#
# COMPACT_ATOMS: atom_id res chain seq x y z
N MET A 1 -19.10 3.61 -47.37
CA MET A 1 -17.69 3.96 -47.60
C MET A 1 -17.15 4.41 -46.26
N ILE A 2 -16.59 3.49 -45.50
CA ILE A 2 -16.15 3.70 -44.11
C ILE A 2 -14.63 3.81 -44.15
N PHE A 3 -14.12 4.99 -43.74
CA PHE A 3 -12.67 5.21 -43.62
C PHE A 3 -12.22 4.77 -42.22
N LEU A 4 -11.46 3.70 -42.17
CA LEU A 4 -10.68 3.26 -41.00
C LEU A 4 -9.38 4.06 -40.94
N ILE A 5 -9.23 4.94 -39.95
CA ILE A 5 -7.97 5.60 -39.68
C ILE A 5 -7.26 4.78 -38.59
N SER A 6 -6.22 4.08 -39.01
CA SER A 6 -5.32 3.33 -38.12
C SER A 6 -4.21 4.27 -37.62
N PHE A 7 -4.20 4.57 -36.31
CA PHE A 7 -3.11 5.28 -35.67
C PHE A 7 -2.07 4.26 -35.17
N PHE A 8 -0.95 4.22 -35.85
CA PHE A 8 0.25 3.53 -35.36
C PHE A 8 1.01 4.45 -34.43
N PHE A 9 1.09 4.06 -33.16
CA PHE A 9 1.95 4.72 -32.16
C PHE A 9 3.29 3.98 -32.12
N THR A 10 4.34 4.59 -32.68
CA THR A 10 5.71 4.06 -32.62
C THR A 10 6.39 4.61 -31.37
N ILE A 11 6.67 3.74 -30.41
CA ILE A 11 7.48 4.07 -29.23
C ILE A 11 8.96 3.81 -29.58
N THR A 12 9.75 4.85 -29.68
CA THR A 12 11.21 4.74 -29.84
C THR A 12 11.87 4.73 -28.47
N PHE A 13 12.45 3.59 -28.09
CA PHE A 13 13.34 3.49 -26.94
C PHE A 13 14.74 4.00 -27.32
N SER A 14 15.18 5.09 -26.72
CA SER A 14 16.56 5.57 -26.82
C SER A 14 17.36 5.02 -25.63
N THR A 15 18.20 4.02 -25.89
CA THR A 15 19.18 3.51 -24.92
C THR A 15 20.51 4.25 -25.12
N ASN A 16 20.82 5.20 -24.26
CA ASN A 16 22.16 5.78 -24.16
C ASN A 16 22.99 4.96 -23.15
N ILE A 17 23.77 4.03 -23.68
CA ILE A 17 24.85 3.36 -22.91
C ILE A 17 26.12 4.19 -23.14
N HIS A 18 26.54 4.93 -22.12
CA HIS A 18 27.84 5.62 -22.12
C HIS A 18 28.88 4.68 -21.49
N LEU A 19 29.68 4.06 -22.34
CA LEU A 19 30.83 3.26 -21.97
C LEU A 19 32.08 4.11 -22.19
N SER A 20 32.79 4.52 -21.15
CA SER A 20 34.17 5.03 -21.15
C SER A 20 34.69 4.89 -19.73
N GLY A 21 35.82 4.42 -19.47
CA GLY A 21 37.03 4.13 -20.17
C GLY A 21 38.01 3.43 -19.23
N ILE A 22 38.83 2.64 -19.84
CA ILE A 22 39.93 1.92 -19.23
C ILE A 22 41.07 2.93 -19.00
N ALA A 23 41.59 3.04 -17.80
CA ALA A 23 42.94 3.56 -17.58
C ALA A 23 43.54 3.09 -16.25
N GLN A 24 44.47 2.29 -16.36
CA GLN A 24 45.84 2.28 -15.83
C GLN A 24 46.02 2.01 -14.33
N LEU A 25 46.63 0.86 -14.14
CA LEU A 25 47.45 0.49 -12.97
C LEU A 25 48.67 1.39 -12.89
N GLU A 26 48.84 2.09 -11.80
CA GLU A 26 50.14 2.45 -11.30
C GLU A 26 50.21 2.27 -9.79
N ASN A 27 51.23 1.59 -9.42
CA ASN A 27 51.71 1.11 -8.14
C ASN A 27 52.30 2.28 -7.35
N VAL A 28 51.87 2.52 -6.09
CA VAL A 28 52.74 3.08 -5.04
C VAL A 28 52.18 2.79 -3.65
N SER A 29 52.84 1.92 -2.94
CA SER A 29 53.29 1.95 -1.52
C SER A 29 52.50 2.78 -0.49
N ASN A 30 51.95 2.03 0.47
CA ASN A 30 52.03 2.21 1.92
C ASN A 30 51.72 3.59 2.55
N THR A 31 50.57 3.69 3.21
CA THR A 31 50.49 4.23 4.57
C THR A 31 49.19 3.78 5.26
N LYS A 32 49.27 3.26 6.45
CA LYS A 32 48.18 2.97 7.36
C LYS A 32 47.42 4.26 7.69
N ASP A 33 46.18 4.31 7.41
CA ASP A 33 45.27 5.00 8.29
C ASP A 33 43.89 4.31 8.28
N LYS A 34 43.47 3.87 9.44
CA LYS A 34 42.16 3.28 9.69
C LYS A 34 41.16 4.43 9.88
N THR A 35 40.51 4.79 8.86
CA THR A 35 39.23 5.50 9.01
C THR A 35 38.15 4.57 8.49
N SER A 36 37.43 3.95 9.41
CA SER A 36 36.21 3.24 9.14
C SER A 36 35.17 4.26 8.68
N GLU A 37 35.05 4.44 7.39
CA GLU A 37 33.82 5.06 6.82
C GLU A 37 32.70 4.07 7.03
N GLN A 38 32.02 4.25 8.14
CA GLN A 38 30.72 3.68 8.39
C GLN A 38 29.78 4.40 7.44
N SER A 39 29.48 3.74 6.31
CA SER A 39 28.39 4.19 5.45
C SER A 39 27.13 4.17 6.30
N GLU A 40 26.66 5.34 6.72
CA GLU A 40 25.30 5.49 7.20
C GLU A 40 24.38 5.08 6.04
N GLU A 41 23.91 3.84 6.07
CA GLU A 41 22.72 3.47 5.33
C GLU A 41 21.60 4.38 5.85
N THR A 42 21.31 5.42 5.10
CA THR A 42 20.10 6.20 5.29
C THR A 42 18.93 5.24 5.09
N PHE A 43 18.43 4.69 6.17
CA PHE A 43 17.20 3.91 6.21
C PHE A 43 16.09 4.84 5.73
N GLN A 44 15.75 4.74 4.45
CA GLN A 44 14.58 5.40 3.92
C GLN A 44 13.37 4.81 4.65
N THR A 45 12.73 5.63 5.47
CA THR A 45 11.51 5.24 6.15
C THR A 45 10.46 5.00 5.08
N VAL A 46 10.24 3.73 4.73
CA VAL A 46 9.16 3.33 3.84
C VAL A 46 7.87 3.70 4.55
N LYS A 47 7.03 4.51 3.91
CA LYS A 47 5.70 4.82 4.41
C LYS A 47 4.75 3.82 3.78
N PRO A 48 4.33 2.76 4.48
CA PRO A 48 3.42 1.79 3.93
C PRO A 48 2.08 2.46 3.62
N PHE A 49 1.52 2.15 2.45
CA PHE A 49 0.19 2.58 2.07
C PHE A 49 -0.59 1.40 1.51
N PHE A 50 -1.89 1.39 1.75
CA PHE A 50 -2.79 0.33 1.32
C PHE A 50 -3.96 0.92 0.55
N PHE A 51 -4.32 0.26 -0.55
CA PHE A 51 -5.58 0.50 -1.23
C PHE A 51 -6.59 -0.57 -0.79
N LEU A 52 -7.69 -0.13 -0.21
CA LEU A 52 -8.74 -1.00 0.30
C LEU A 52 -10.02 -0.75 -0.48
N PHE A 53 -10.52 -1.78 -1.13
CA PHE A 53 -11.75 -1.75 -1.90
C PHE A 53 -12.79 -2.63 -1.21
N ILE A 54 -14.07 -2.32 -1.45
CA ILE A 54 -15.16 -3.22 -1.09
C ILE A 54 -15.33 -4.19 -2.25
N THR A 55 -15.38 -5.47 -1.93
CA THR A 55 -15.69 -6.52 -2.89
C THR A 55 -17.15 -6.93 -2.72
N GLU A 56 -17.97 -6.65 -3.71
CA GLU A 56 -19.34 -7.12 -3.79
C GLU A 56 -19.35 -8.53 -4.39
N LEU A 57 -19.65 -9.54 -3.58
CA LEU A 57 -19.72 -10.93 -4.04
C LEU A 57 -21.09 -11.30 -4.61
N SER A 58 -22.08 -10.41 -4.53
CA SER A 58 -23.44 -10.62 -5.04
C SER A 58 -23.50 -10.92 -6.54
N ALA A 59 -22.51 -10.45 -7.32
CA ALA A 59 -22.43 -10.72 -8.75
C ALA A 59 -22.22 -12.21 -9.11
N PHE A 60 -21.84 -13.06 -8.15
CA PHE A 60 -21.54 -14.47 -8.39
C PHE A 60 -22.62 -15.44 -7.92
N ASN A 61 -23.77 -14.96 -7.48
CA ASN A 61 -24.89 -15.79 -7.00
C ASN A 61 -24.48 -16.75 -5.84
N VAL A 62 -23.52 -16.35 -5.03
CA VAL A 62 -22.97 -17.15 -3.92
C VAL A 62 -23.72 -16.75 -2.67
N THR A 63 -24.72 -17.54 -2.27
CA THR A 63 -25.59 -17.30 -1.10
C THR A 63 -24.92 -17.59 0.24
N GLU A 64 -23.67 -18.07 0.24
CA GLU A 64 -22.99 -18.56 1.47
C GLU A 64 -21.95 -17.57 2.03
N PHE A 65 -21.65 -16.47 1.33
CA PHE A 65 -20.68 -15.47 1.79
C PHE A 65 -21.38 -14.15 2.10
N PRO A 66 -20.86 -13.37 3.07
CA PRO A 66 -21.37 -12.02 3.28
C PRO A 66 -21.23 -11.24 1.96
N PRO A 67 -22.25 -10.47 1.59
CA PRO A 67 -22.27 -9.78 0.29
C PRO A 67 -21.14 -8.77 0.16
N ASP A 68 -20.66 -8.21 1.29
CA ASP A 68 -19.65 -7.16 1.31
C ASP A 68 -18.47 -7.55 2.14
N ASP A 69 -17.30 -7.29 1.60
CA ASP A 69 -16.04 -7.57 2.28
C ASP A 69 -14.91 -6.61 1.88
N PHE A 70 -13.86 -6.54 2.70
CA PHE A 70 -12.64 -5.82 2.35
C PHE A 70 -11.79 -6.63 1.38
N SER A 71 -11.24 -5.98 0.37
CA SER A 71 -10.33 -6.58 -0.60
C SER A 71 -9.04 -7.12 0.02
N LEU A 72 -8.60 -6.54 1.12
CA LEU A 72 -7.47 -7.01 1.92
C LEU A 72 -7.99 -7.46 3.27
N LYS A 73 -7.50 -8.58 3.75
CA LYS A 73 -7.83 -9.15 5.08
C LYS A 73 -6.72 -8.94 6.10
N ILE A 74 -5.51 -8.68 5.63
CA ILE A 74 -4.34 -8.45 6.47
C ILE A 74 -3.61 -7.22 5.94
N LEU A 75 -3.37 -6.27 6.84
CA LEU A 75 -2.48 -5.14 6.65
C LEU A 75 -1.28 -5.34 7.57
N GLU A 76 -0.10 -5.59 6.99
CA GLU A 76 1.12 -5.84 7.75
C GLU A 76 2.05 -4.63 7.66
N VAL A 77 2.50 -4.15 8.81
CA VAL A 77 3.37 -2.97 8.94
C VAL A 77 4.37 -3.17 10.07
N ASN A 78 5.44 -2.37 10.11
CA ASN A 78 6.37 -2.39 11.23
C ASN A 78 5.98 -1.36 12.30
N GLN A 79 6.40 -1.62 13.51
CA GLN A 79 6.24 -0.66 14.61
C GLN A 79 6.85 0.70 14.24
N ASN A 80 6.14 1.76 14.56
CA ASN A 80 6.43 3.17 14.27
C ASN A 80 6.33 3.56 12.78
N ASP A 81 5.82 2.71 11.91
CA ASP A 81 5.51 3.11 10.55
C ASP A 81 4.37 4.15 10.53
N ASN A 82 4.48 5.11 9.64
CA ASN A 82 3.40 6.05 9.36
C ASN A 82 2.55 5.48 8.21
N VAL A 83 1.44 4.86 8.59
CA VAL A 83 0.57 4.10 7.69
C VAL A 83 -0.48 5.00 7.08
N THR A 84 -0.77 4.82 5.79
CA THR A 84 -1.91 5.45 5.12
C THR A 84 -2.78 4.39 4.47
N VAL A 85 -4.08 4.43 4.74
CA VAL A 85 -5.08 3.58 4.10
C VAL A 85 -5.95 4.44 3.21
N TYR A 86 -6.00 4.12 1.92
CA TYR A 86 -6.91 4.68 0.94
C TYR A 86 -8.10 3.74 0.80
N PHE A 87 -9.26 4.18 1.22
CA PHE A 87 -10.48 3.39 1.22
C PHE A 87 -11.44 3.86 0.13
N TYR A 88 -12.01 2.92 -0.61
CA TYR A 88 -12.90 3.15 -1.73
C TYR A 88 -14.20 2.37 -1.53
N ASN A 89 -15.29 3.09 -1.32
CA ASN A 89 -16.63 2.52 -1.41
C ASN A 89 -17.08 2.57 -2.88
N MET A 90 -16.98 1.46 -3.59
CA MET A 90 -17.32 1.36 -5.01
C MET A 90 -18.77 1.01 -5.28
N GLU A 91 -19.60 0.96 -4.26
CA GLU A 91 -21.02 0.69 -4.35
C GLU A 91 -21.76 1.62 -5.31
N ALA A 92 -22.77 1.08 -5.99
CA ALA A 92 -23.70 1.86 -6.79
C ALA A 92 -24.49 2.86 -5.91
N PRO A 93 -25.13 3.88 -6.47
CA PRO A 93 -25.87 4.89 -5.68
C PRO A 93 -26.97 4.32 -4.77
N THR A 94 -27.42 3.09 -5.03
CA THR A 94 -28.43 2.37 -4.22
C THR A 94 -27.83 1.37 -3.25
N GLY A 95 -26.51 1.25 -3.21
CA GLY A 95 -25.79 0.33 -2.31
C GLY A 95 -25.60 0.87 -0.89
N ASP A 96 -24.71 0.28 -0.15
CA ASP A 96 -24.54 0.53 1.28
C ASP A 96 -23.43 1.53 1.61
N ARG A 97 -23.49 2.06 2.82
CA ARG A 97 -22.40 2.80 3.44
C ARG A 97 -21.41 1.80 4.04
N HIS A 98 -20.14 2.16 4.00
CA HIS A 98 -19.09 1.35 4.62
C HIS A 98 -18.14 2.21 5.43
N SER A 99 -17.59 1.64 6.49
CA SER A 99 -16.53 2.26 7.25
C SER A 99 -15.25 1.42 7.26
N PHE A 100 -14.12 2.10 7.41
CA PHE A 100 -12.86 1.49 7.82
C PHE A 100 -12.56 1.98 9.22
N THR A 101 -12.75 1.12 10.21
CA THR A 101 -12.67 1.47 11.63
C THR A 101 -11.64 0.61 12.32
N ILE A 102 -10.73 1.22 13.08
CA ILE A 102 -9.82 0.57 14.03
C ILE A 102 -10.02 1.25 15.37
N ASN A 103 -10.38 0.48 16.40
CA ASN A 103 -10.51 1.00 17.76
C ASN A 103 -9.16 1.32 18.39
N ALA A 104 -9.18 1.71 19.66
CA ALA A 104 -7.97 1.94 20.44
C ALA A 104 -6.93 0.81 20.22
N PRO A 105 -5.66 1.14 20.12
CA PRO A 105 -5.04 2.43 20.42
C PRO A 105 -4.98 3.42 19.23
N TYR A 106 -5.51 3.08 18.08
CA TYR A 106 -5.36 3.86 16.85
C TYR A 106 -6.49 4.85 16.61
N ASP A 107 -7.71 4.51 17.04
CA ASP A 107 -8.92 5.35 16.96
C ASP A 107 -9.16 5.94 15.54
N VAL A 108 -9.08 5.07 14.54
CA VAL A 108 -9.34 5.42 13.14
C VAL A 108 -10.80 5.14 12.81
N ASN A 109 -11.49 6.11 12.23
CA ASN A 109 -12.82 5.90 11.65
C ASN A 109 -12.92 6.72 10.35
N LEU A 110 -13.12 6.03 9.24
CA LEU A 110 -13.34 6.61 7.92
C LEU A 110 -14.64 6.04 7.37
N ASP A 111 -15.70 6.84 7.46
CA ASP A 111 -17.05 6.47 7.03
C ASP A 111 -17.38 7.06 5.65
N LEU A 112 -17.72 6.21 4.70
CA LEU A 112 -17.94 6.57 3.31
C LEU A 112 -19.31 6.11 2.80
N GLY A 113 -20.05 7.05 2.23
CA GLY A 113 -21.22 6.73 1.40
C GLY A 113 -20.82 6.13 0.05
N GLN A 114 -21.82 5.70 -0.70
CA GLN A 114 -21.72 5.04 -2.00
C GLN A 114 -20.91 5.88 -3.01
N GLY A 115 -20.02 5.24 -3.75
CA GLY A 115 -19.16 5.86 -4.77
C GLY A 115 -18.16 6.88 -4.22
N LYS A 116 -17.92 6.89 -2.90
CA LYS A 116 -16.95 7.81 -2.26
C LYS A 116 -15.64 7.10 -1.96
N ASN A 117 -14.60 7.91 -1.85
CA ASN A 117 -13.30 7.47 -1.39
C ASN A 117 -12.74 8.47 -0.37
N GLY A 118 -11.79 8.01 0.41
CA GLY A 118 -11.09 8.81 1.41
C GLY A 118 -9.83 8.12 1.87
N SER A 119 -9.09 8.78 2.76
CA SER A 119 -7.90 8.19 3.36
C SER A 119 -7.81 8.51 4.84
N ALA A 120 -7.22 7.59 5.59
CA ALA A 120 -6.86 7.77 6.97
C ALA A 120 -5.37 7.47 7.16
N SER A 121 -4.69 8.23 8.02
CA SER A 121 -3.29 8.01 8.35
C SER A 121 -3.11 7.92 9.85
N PHE A 122 -2.26 6.99 10.28
CA PHE A 122 -1.94 6.79 11.69
C PHE A 122 -0.52 6.26 11.84
N VAL A 123 0.04 6.36 13.05
CA VAL A 123 1.34 5.77 13.38
C VAL A 123 1.11 4.43 14.07
N ALA A 124 1.70 3.37 13.56
CA ALA A 124 1.60 2.00 14.10
C ALA A 124 2.49 1.85 15.36
N LYS A 125 2.15 2.51 16.47
CA LYS A 125 3.00 2.59 17.67
C LYS A 125 3.10 1.29 18.44
N ASP A 126 1.97 0.60 18.58
CA ASP A 126 1.84 -0.55 19.45
C ASP A 126 1.93 -1.84 18.63
N PRO A 127 2.92 -2.72 18.89
CA PRO A 127 3.01 -4.00 18.21
C PRO A 127 1.89 -4.95 18.65
N GLY A 128 1.40 -5.76 17.68
CA GLY A 128 0.31 -6.68 17.95
C GLY A 128 -0.60 -6.89 16.76
N ILE A 129 -1.75 -7.52 17.02
CA ILE A 129 -2.78 -7.77 16.02
C ILE A 129 -4.03 -7.00 16.43
N PHE A 130 -4.47 -6.10 15.57
CA PHE A 130 -5.64 -5.25 15.80
C PHE A 130 -6.68 -5.53 14.73
N ARG A 131 -7.94 -5.59 15.12
CA ARG A 131 -9.04 -5.75 14.17
C ARG A 131 -9.35 -4.42 13.51
N TYR A 132 -9.53 -4.42 12.18
CA TYR A 132 -10.28 -3.40 11.50
C TYR A 132 -11.59 -3.96 10.96
N TYR A 133 -12.64 -3.14 10.85
CA TYR A 133 -13.98 -3.61 10.53
C TYR A 133 -14.85 -2.50 9.94
N CYS A 134 -15.95 -2.90 9.34
CA CYS A 134 -17.04 -2.01 8.94
C CYS A 134 -18.12 -2.00 10.02
N GLU A 135 -18.47 -0.82 10.53
CA GLU A 135 -19.49 -0.65 11.57
C GLU A 135 -20.90 -1.07 11.12
N TYR A 136 -21.15 -1.04 9.81
CA TYR A 136 -22.44 -1.39 9.23
C TYR A 136 -22.61 -2.88 8.98
N HIS A 137 -21.50 -3.64 8.88
CA HIS A 137 -21.51 -5.05 8.46
C HIS A 137 -20.73 -5.96 9.41
N GLU A 138 -20.89 -5.74 10.71
CA GLU A 138 -20.33 -6.64 11.73
C GLU A 138 -21.15 -7.93 11.87
N PRO A 139 -20.51 -9.05 12.14
CA PRO A 139 -19.08 -9.28 12.36
C PRO A 139 -18.34 -9.67 11.06
N THR A 140 -19.00 -9.72 9.92
CA THR A 140 -18.54 -10.37 8.70
C THR A 140 -17.47 -9.56 7.96
N MET A 141 -17.69 -8.27 7.77
CA MET A 141 -16.76 -7.38 7.06
C MET A 141 -15.65 -6.90 8.00
N SER A 142 -14.58 -7.68 8.12
CA SER A 142 -13.44 -7.36 8.98
C SER A 142 -12.12 -7.93 8.48
N GLY A 143 -11.01 -7.39 8.99
CA GLY A 143 -9.65 -7.84 8.75
C GLY A 143 -8.72 -7.54 9.92
N GLN A 144 -7.43 -7.73 9.74
CA GLN A 144 -6.40 -7.58 10.76
C GLN A 144 -5.30 -6.61 10.32
N LEU A 145 -4.97 -5.68 11.20
CA LEU A 145 -3.74 -4.92 11.15
C LEU A 145 -2.70 -5.65 12.02
N VAL A 146 -1.63 -6.11 11.40
CA VAL A 146 -0.50 -6.78 12.07
C VAL A 146 0.65 -5.80 12.17
N VAL A 147 1.01 -5.42 13.39
CA VAL A 147 2.15 -4.51 13.66
C VAL A 147 3.30 -5.33 14.21
N ILE A 148 4.35 -5.45 13.40
CA ILE A 148 5.56 -6.21 13.72
C ILE A 148 6.46 -5.35 14.62
N PRO A 149 6.91 -5.86 15.80
CA PRO A 149 7.82 -5.10 16.65
C PRO A 149 9.16 -4.86 15.91
N LYS A 150 9.70 -3.65 16.07
CA LYS A 150 11.09 -3.40 15.69
C LYS A 150 12.00 -3.99 16.76
N GLY A 151 12.87 -4.90 16.33
CA GLY A 151 13.93 -5.47 17.17
C GLY A 151 15.00 -4.44 17.56
#